data_150e626a261dd307e5736ecfec1d9928
#
_entry.id   150e626a261dd307e5736ecfec1d9928
#
_cell.length_a   1.000
_cell.length_b   1.000
_cell.length_c   1.000
_cell.angle_alpha   90.00
_cell.angle_beta   90.00
_cell.angle_gamma   90.00
#
_symmetry.space_group_name_H-M   'P 1'
#
loop_
_entity.id
_entity.type
_entity.pdbx_description
1 polymer ?
#
loop_
_entity_poly.entity_id
_entity_poly.type
_entity_poly.pdbx_seq_one_letter_code
_entity_poly.pdbx_strand_id
1 'polypeptide(L)'
;GVVVESVATLRDAGQTYALYLPTSYTPSKRWPVLYCFDPLGRGAVPVKLYGEAAERFGWVVVGSNNSRNGPVAASLEAARAMFEDTAARISVDARRVYATGFSGGARQSILIDRLCRHCLAGVIAAGAGYPTTFRPSAPVTFALFGAAGTDDFNFPEMKALDAEMSRLGATHRFESFDGGHAWPPPGLAAAAVEWMELQAVRAGLRPKDEAFAARVWGRRLAEARGLEEASNSYAAYRAFESLAADFRGLRDVSEAEGRCAALGASKEVKAALRDEAEQTGRQSRLAAQLFELAERRRGEFESRAQAAADFRGIVEGLRAKAKAEADTGERRVARRTLGQVTAHFYEAAANLRRQHARPPEVVAALEVASEVAPHSPQIFYELAVAHAANSDKRRSLAALRKASELGFKDADALEKEPALEPLRGEAEYRRLVEEMRVK
;
A
#
# COMPACT_ATOMS: atom_id res chain seq x y z
N GLY A 1 11.66 -8.14 22.46
CA GLY A 1 11.57 -9.21 21.46
C GLY A 1 10.18 -9.82 21.31
N VAL A 2 9.13 -9.17 21.86
CA VAL A 2 7.75 -9.63 21.76
C VAL A 2 6.86 -8.51 21.24
N VAL A 3 5.92 -8.83 20.36
CA VAL A 3 4.90 -7.87 19.90
C VAL A 3 3.81 -7.76 20.94
N VAL A 4 3.59 -6.55 21.47
CA VAL A 4 2.42 -6.19 22.28
C VAL A 4 1.41 -5.58 21.32
N GLU A 5 0.28 -6.27 21.07
CA GLU A 5 -0.67 -5.88 20.02
C GLU A 5 -1.49 -4.63 20.35
N SER A 6 -1.67 -4.33 21.64
CA SER A 6 -2.44 -3.15 22.05
C SER A 6 -1.86 -2.52 23.32
N VAL A 7 -1.36 -1.30 23.17
CA VAL A 7 -0.93 -0.42 24.26
C VAL A 7 -1.83 0.81 24.20
N ALA A 8 -2.57 1.08 25.26
CA ALA A 8 -3.38 2.29 25.36
C ALA A 8 -2.49 3.51 25.64
N THR A 9 -2.79 4.65 24.98
CA THR A 9 -2.06 5.88 25.25
C THR A 9 -2.46 6.47 26.61
N LEU A 10 -1.52 7.17 27.27
CA LEU A 10 -1.72 7.73 28.59
C LEU A 10 -2.82 8.82 28.63
N ARG A 11 -2.99 9.56 27.54
CA ARG A 11 -3.94 10.68 27.48
C ARG A 11 -5.34 10.27 27.03
N ASP A 12 -5.43 9.22 26.20
CA ASP A 12 -6.68 8.74 25.65
C ASP A 12 -6.62 7.22 25.51
N ALA A 13 -7.28 6.51 26.39
CA ALA A 13 -7.31 5.05 26.38
C ALA A 13 -8.03 4.46 25.14
N GLY A 14 -8.81 5.26 24.40
CA GLY A 14 -9.41 4.89 23.11
C GLY A 14 -8.39 4.88 21.97
N GLN A 15 -7.26 5.54 22.11
CA GLN A 15 -6.15 5.49 21.17
C GLN A 15 -5.16 4.41 21.60
N THR A 16 -4.94 3.45 20.73
CA THR A 16 -4.03 2.32 21.00
C THR A 16 -3.04 2.11 19.87
N TYR A 17 -1.94 1.44 20.19
CA TYR A 17 -0.94 1.05 19.20
C TYR A 17 -0.34 -0.32 19.52
N ALA A 18 0.12 -1.03 18.50
CA ALA A 18 0.97 -2.20 18.66
C ALA A 18 2.44 -1.76 18.83
N LEU A 19 3.20 -2.47 19.65
CA LEU A 19 4.57 -2.13 20.00
C LEU A 19 5.49 -3.33 19.88
N TYR A 20 6.67 -3.13 19.32
CA TYR A 20 7.81 -4.03 19.40
C TYR A 20 9.04 -3.27 19.91
N LEU A 21 9.64 -3.79 20.97
CA LEU A 21 10.96 -3.37 21.46
C LEU A 21 11.96 -4.47 21.15
N PRO A 22 13.13 -4.17 20.52
CA PRO A 22 14.17 -5.19 20.31
C PRO A 22 14.67 -5.76 21.64
N THR A 23 15.15 -7.01 21.66
CA THR A 23 15.64 -7.67 22.89
C THR A 23 16.77 -6.88 23.57
N SER A 24 17.53 -6.11 22.78
CA SER A 24 18.59 -5.25 23.26
C SER A 24 18.14 -3.89 23.81
N TYR A 25 16.81 -3.60 23.83
CA TYR A 25 16.31 -2.31 24.29
C TYR A 25 16.65 -2.01 25.74
N THR A 26 17.17 -0.81 25.96
CA THR A 26 17.34 -0.24 27.31
C THR A 26 16.89 1.24 27.32
N PRO A 27 16.34 1.76 28.40
CA PRO A 27 15.93 3.16 28.48
C PRO A 27 17.12 4.15 28.56
N SER A 28 18.31 3.67 28.81
CA SER A 28 19.54 4.48 28.91
C SER A 28 20.13 4.88 27.55
N LYS A 29 19.70 4.20 26.47
CA LYS A 29 20.14 4.45 25.08
C LYS A 29 18.97 5.01 24.28
N ARG A 30 19.25 5.90 23.32
CA ARG A 30 18.25 6.39 22.36
C ARG A 30 18.16 5.42 21.18
N TRP A 31 16.92 5.15 20.74
CA TRP A 31 16.62 4.15 19.74
C TRP A 31 15.90 4.76 18.52
N PRO A 32 16.25 4.36 17.30
CA PRO A 32 15.46 4.70 16.14
C PRO A 32 14.06 4.10 16.26
N VAL A 33 13.08 4.81 15.75
CA VAL A 33 11.68 4.38 15.79
C VAL A 33 11.07 4.37 14.39
N LEU A 34 10.28 3.32 14.09
CA LEU A 34 9.47 3.18 12.89
C LEU A 34 7.99 3.23 13.26
N TYR A 35 7.32 4.29 12.88
CA TYR A 35 5.87 4.45 13.03
C TYR A 35 5.14 3.86 11.83
N CYS A 36 4.17 2.98 12.07
CA CYS A 36 3.51 2.19 11.04
C CYS A 36 2.02 2.51 10.94
N PHE A 37 1.53 2.62 9.69
CA PHE A 37 0.16 2.98 9.38
C PHE A 37 -0.46 1.97 8.40
N ASP A 38 -1.36 1.12 8.90
CA ASP A 38 -2.15 0.20 8.09
C ASP A 38 -3.49 0.86 7.69
N PRO A 39 -3.95 0.73 6.44
CA PRO A 39 -5.17 1.40 5.98
C PRO A 39 -6.46 0.91 6.66
N LEU A 40 -6.40 -0.18 7.42
CA LEU A 40 -7.52 -0.73 8.19
C LEU A 40 -7.35 -0.59 9.71
N GLY A 41 -6.30 0.10 10.18
CA GLY A 41 -6.03 0.27 11.60
C GLY A 41 -5.50 -0.99 12.29
N ARG A 42 -4.82 -1.87 11.54
CA ARG A 42 -4.25 -3.13 12.03
C ARG A 42 -2.78 -2.94 12.39
N GLY A 43 -2.50 -2.17 13.44
CA GLY A 43 -1.14 -1.78 13.82
C GLY A 43 -0.19 -2.97 14.03
N ALA A 44 -0.69 -4.11 14.52
CA ALA A 44 0.10 -5.31 14.71
C ALA A 44 0.62 -5.94 13.39
N VAL A 45 -0.06 -5.73 12.25
CA VAL A 45 0.37 -6.28 10.94
C VAL A 45 1.75 -5.75 10.54
N PRO A 46 1.96 -4.44 10.38
CA PRO A 46 3.29 -3.94 10.05
C PRO A 46 4.30 -4.12 11.19
N VAL A 47 3.89 -4.09 12.46
CA VAL A 47 4.81 -4.34 13.58
C VAL A 47 5.42 -5.74 13.49
N LYS A 48 4.61 -6.76 13.17
CA LYS A 48 5.09 -8.13 12.93
C LYS A 48 5.96 -8.21 11.68
N LEU A 49 5.58 -7.52 10.60
CA LEU A 49 6.30 -7.50 9.34
C LEU A 49 7.74 -6.97 9.48
N TYR A 50 7.90 -5.90 10.24
CA TYR A 50 9.22 -5.28 10.45
C TYR A 50 9.99 -5.83 11.66
N GLY A 51 9.41 -6.76 12.43
CA GLY A 51 9.97 -7.24 13.69
C GLY A 51 11.38 -7.85 13.58
N GLU A 52 11.63 -8.70 12.57
CA GLU A 52 12.96 -9.29 12.33
C GLU A 52 14.01 -8.22 12.00
N ALA A 53 13.68 -7.28 11.12
CA ALA A 53 14.57 -6.18 10.80
C ALA A 53 14.81 -5.25 12.00
N ALA A 54 13.76 -5.02 12.79
CA ALA A 54 13.84 -4.24 14.02
C ALA A 54 14.77 -4.88 15.04
N GLU A 55 14.71 -6.19 15.21
CA GLU A 55 15.65 -6.94 16.08
C GLU A 55 17.08 -6.80 15.58
N ARG A 56 17.31 -7.04 14.29
CA ARG A 56 18.62 -7.01 13.66
C ARG A 56 19.30 -5.65 13.74
N PHE A 57 18.55 -4.55 13.56
CA PHE A 57 19.11 -3.20 13.48
C PHE A 57 18.88 -2.37 14.76
N GLY A 58 18.21 -2.92 15.74
CA GLY A 58 17.90 -2.25 17.00
C GLY A 58 16.90 -1.11 16.81
N TRP A 59 15.75 -1.38 16.16
CA TRP A 59 14.68 -0.40 15.98
C TRP A 59 13.49 -0.68 16.89
N VAL A 60 12.88 0.36 17.39
CA VAL A 60 11.54 0.29 17.98
C VAL A 60 10.52 0.38 16.85
N VAL A 61 9.50 -0.48 16.87
CA VAL A 61 8.42 -0.45 15.86
C VAL A 61 7.08 -0.22 16.56
N VAL A 62 6.33 0.76 16.08
CA VAL A 62 5.07 1.19 16.68
C VAL A 62 4.00 1.30 15.61
N GLY A 63 2.90 0.57 15.72
CA GLY A 63 1.83 0.53 14.72
C GLY A 63 0.50 1.04 15.26
N SER A 64 -0.08 2.07 14.63
CA SER A 64 -1.36 2.63 15.06
C SER A 64 -2.51 1.65 14.85
N ASN A 65 -3.34 1.43 15.87
CA ASN A 65 -4.57 0.65 15.77
C ASN A 65 -5.79 1.51 15.40
N ASN A 66 -5.67 2.83 15.39
CA ASN A 66 -6.78 3.76 15.16
C ASN A 66 -6.66 4.51 13.83
N SER A 67 -5.45 4.63 13.26
CA SER A 67 -5.25 5.22 11.95
C SER A 67 -5.76 4.29 10.85
N ARG A 68 -6.66 4.79 9.99
CA ARG A 68 -7.26 3.99 8.90
C ARG A 68 -7.69 4.89 7.75
N ASN A 69 -8.00 4.30 6.60
CA ASN A 69 -8.62 5.02 5.49
C ASN A 69 -9.94 5.66 5.95
N GLY A 70 -10.10 6.95 5.67
CA GLY A 70 -11.27 7.69 6.10
C GLY A 70 -10.95 9.18 6.31
N PRO A 71 -11.59 9.83 7.29
CA PRO A 71 -11.31 11.23 7.60
C PRO A 71 -9.84 11.43 8.01
N VAL A 72 -9.14 12.26 7.26
CA VAL A 72 -7.70 12.52 7.49
C VAL A 72 -7.45 13.03 8.91
N ALA A 73 -8.34 13.89 9.45
CA ALA A 73 -8.19 14.44 10.79
C ALA A 73 -8.14 13.36 11.87
N ALA A 74 -9.00 12.34 11.81
CA ALA A 74 -9.02 11.25 12.79
C ALA A 74 -7.72 10.41 12.73
N SER A 75 -7.21 10.12 11.51
CA SER A 75 -5.96 9.40 11.34
C SER A 75 -4.74 10.20 11.81
N LEU A 76 -4.75 11.52 11.64
CA LEU A 76 -3.70 12.39 12.15
C LEU A 76 -3.74 12.51 13.68
N GLU A 77 -4.93 12.55 14.28
CA GLU A 77 -5.09 12.54 15.74
C GLU A 77 -4.55 11.21 16.32
N ALA A 78 -4.87 10.08 15.71
CA ALA A 78 -4.31 8.79 16.13
C ALA A 78 -2.77 8.75 16.02
N ALA A 79 -2.21 9.31 14.95
CA ALA A 79 -0.77 9.42 14.78
C ALA A 79 -0.16 10.32 15.88
N ARG A 80 -0.75 11.48 16.15
CA ARG A 80 -0.31 12.42 17.17
C ARG A 80 -0.32 11.78 18.56
N ALA A 81 -1.43 11.13 18.94
CA ALA A 81 -1.53 10.44 20.21
C ALA A 81 -0.45 9.38 20.41
N MET A 82 -0.19 8.58 19.36
CA MET A 82 0.87 7.57 19.35
C MET A 82 2.27 8.18 19.48
N PHE A 83 2.57 9.28 18.76
CA PHE A 83 3.87 9.95 18.84
C PHE A 83 4.10 10.57 20.23
N GLU A 84 3.12 11.25 20.78
CA GLU A 84 3.23 11.89 22.11
C GLU A 84 3.42 10.84 23.21
N ASP A 85 2.68 9.73 23.15
CA ASP A 85 2.78 8.67 24.15
C ASP A 85 4.13 7.93 24.09
N THR A 86 4.59 7.60 22.89
CA THR A 86 5.88 6.92 22.72
C THR A 86 7.06 7.82 23.08
N ALA A 87 7.00 9.13 22.79
CA ALA A 87 8.01 10.10 23.21
C ALA A 87 8.10 10.21 24.75
N ALA A 88 6.99 10.01 25.46
CA ALA A 88 6.96 10.04 26.92
C ALA A 88 7.44 8.75 27.58
N ARG A 89 7.26 7.59 26.93
CA ARG A 89 7.53 6.27 27.52
C ARG A 89 8.80 5.61 27.01
N ILE A 90 9.26 5.95 25.81
CA ILE A 90 10.34 5.26 25.12
C ILE A 90 11.48 6.22 24.84
N SER A 91 12.70 5.75 25.00
CA SER A 91 13.91 6.55 24.73
C SER A 91 14.18 6.61 23.20
N VAL A 92 13.44 7.52 22.50
CA VAL A 92 13.52 7.70 21.05
C VAL A 92 14.71 8.58 20.65
N ASP A 93 15.42 8.18 19.59
CA ASP A 93 16.38 9.07 18.91
C ASP A 93 15.60 10.01 17.96
N ALA A 94 15.46 11.27 18.36
CA ALA A 94 14.71 12.28 17.60
C ALA A 94 15.27 12.56 16.20
N ARG A 95 16.52 12.18 15.90
CA ARG A 95 17.12 12.31 14.57
C ARG A 95 16.88 11.09 13.68
N ARG A 96 16.38 9.99 14.25
CA ARG A 96 16.17 8.72 13.58
C ARG A 96 14.72 8.24 13.72
N VAL A 97 13.81 9.13 13.38
CA VAL A 97 12.35 8.87 13.34
C VAL A 97 11.98 8.53 11.91
N TYR A 98 11.35 7.40 11.74
CA TYR A 98 10.91 6.88 10.42
C TYR A 98 9.42 6.62 10.43
N ALA A 99 8.80 6.66 9.26
CA ALA A 99 7.41 6.26 9.09
C ALA A 99 7.27 5.23 7.96
N THR A 100 6.32 4.33 8.10
CA THR A 100 5.94 3.40 7.04
C THR A 100 4.44 3.25 6.98
N GLY A 101 3.94 2.97 5.79
CA GLY A 101 2.54 2.69 5.61
C GLY A 101 2.26 1.97 4.31
N PHE A 102 1.08 1.37 4.24
CA PHE A 102 0.57 0.73 3.04
C PHE A 102 -0.64 1.49 2.51
N SER A 103 -0.72 1.68 1.18
CA SER A 103 -1.87 2.33 0.51
C SER A 103 -2.17 3.71 1.14
N GLY A 104 -3.35 3.94 1.67
CA GLY A 104 -3.66 5.19 2.39
C GLY A 104 -2.75 5.47 3.57
N GLY A 105 -2.24 4.44 4.25
CA GLY A 105 -1.22 4.58 5.31
C GLY A 105 0.12 5.08 4.78
N ALA A 106 0.52 4.73 3.55
CA ALA A 106 1.71 5.27 2.91
C ALA A 106 1.56 6.78 2.64
N ARG A 107 0.40 7.20 2.12
CA ARG A 107 0.06 8.63 1.94
C ARG A 107 0.11 9.40 3.26
N GLN A 108 -0.40 8.79 4.32
CA GLN A 108 -0.34 9.37 5.67
C GLN A 108 1.09 9.48 6.19
N SER A 109 1.93 8.46 6.00
CA SER A 109 3.35 8.49 6.41
C SER A 109 4.10 9.67 5.79
N ILE A 110 3.85 9.95 4.51
CA ILE A 110 4.43 11.11 3.81
C ILE A 110 3.86 12.44 4.35
N LEU A 111 2.55 12.49 4.60
CA LEU A 111 1.88 13.69 5.09
C LEU A 111 2.37 14.08 6.50
N ILE A 112 2.66 13.10 7.35
CA ILE A 112 3.17 13.31 8.70
C ILE A 112 4.46 14.11 8.69
N ASP A 113 5.40 13.86 7.80
CA ASP A 113 6.65 14.62 7.71
C ASP A 113 6.40 16.12 7.60
N ARG A 114 5.44 16.51 6.77
CA ARG A 114 5.06 17.90 6.60
C ARG A 114 4.43 18.50 7.87
N LEU A 115 3.61 17.71 8.58
CA LEU A 115 2.91 18.17 9.78
C LEU A 115 3.83 18.31 10.97
N CYS A 116 4.83 17.45 11.09
CA CYS A 116 5.85 17.53 12.13
C CYS A 116 7.03 18.45 11.76
N ARG A 117 6.91 19.25 10.71
CA ARG A 117 7.93 20.18 10.23
C ARG A 117 9.25 19.48 9.89
N HIS A 118 9.13 18.42 9.09
CA HIS A 118 10.28 17.64 8.58
C HIS A 118 11.05 16.90 9.68
N CYS A 119 10.33 16.22 10.56
CA CYS A 119 10.91 15.44 11.65
C CYS A 119 11.37 14.04 11.22
N LEU A 120 10.99 13.56 10.02
CA LEU A 120 11.31 12.21 9.61
C LEU A 120 12.69 12.14 8.94
N ALA A 121 13.49 11.16 9.35
CA ALA A 121 14.72 10.78 8.64
C ALA A 121 14.42 9.98 7.38
N GLY A 122 13.31 9.24 7.34
CA GLY A 122 12.90 8.47 6.18
C GLY A 122 11.46 7.97 6.21
N VAL A 123 10.95 7.64 5.01
CA VAL A 123 9.63 7.07 4.81
C VAL A 123 9.74 5.81 3.94
N ILE A 124 9.12 4.71 4.39
CA ILE A 124 8.93 3.49 3.59
C ILE A 124 7.48 3.47 3.11
N ALA A 125 7.26 3.76 1.84
CA ALA A 125 5.94 3.90 1.24
C ALA A 125 5.59 2.65 0.43
N ALA A 126 4.59 1.87 0.87
CA ALA A 126 4.16 0.66 0.19
C ALA A 126 2.82 0.89 -0.55
N GLY A 127 2.79 0.62 -1.86
CA GLY A 127 1.59 0.62 -2.70
C GLY A 127 0.89 1.97 -2.86
N ALA A 128 1.46 3.08 -2.41
CA ALA A 128 1.01 4.44 -2.70
C ALA A 128 2.09 5.47 -2.38
N GLY A 129 2.05 6.59 -3.07
CA GLY A 129 2.97 7.72 -2.89
C GLY A 129 2.34 8.90 -2.15
N TYR A 130 2.56 10.11 -2.66
CA TYR A 130 1.99 11.33 -2.10
C TYR A 130 0.46 11.35 -2.17
N PRO A 131 -0.23 12.00 -1.22
CA PRO A 131 -1.65 12.31 -1.38
C PRO A 131 -1.91 13.06 -2.70
N THR A 132 -3.02 12.74 -3.37
CA THR A 132 -3.35 13.32 -4.70
C THR A 132 -3.49 14.84 -4.69
N THR A 133 -3.80 15.42 -3.52
CA THR A 133 -3.92 16.88 -3.31
C THR A 133 -2.58 17.58 -3.08
N PHE A 134 -1.49 16.82 -3.01
CA PHE A 134 -0.18 17.35 -2.68
C PHE A 134 0.87 16.85 -3.68
N ARG A 135 1.65 17.78 -4.24
CA ARG A 135 2.80 17.45 -5.09
C ARG A 135 4.10 17.64 -4.31
N PRO A 136 5.05 16.71 -4.44
CA PRO A 136 6.38 16.89 -3.87
C PRO A 136 7.08 18.10 -4.47
N SER A 137 7.89 18.78 -3.66
CA SER A 137 8.75 19.88 -4.09
C SER A 137 10.12 19.76 -3.45
N ALA A 138 11.14 20.28 -4.10
CA ALA A 138 12.49 20.36 -3.53
C ALA A 138 12.58 21.45 -2.45
N PRO A 139 13.38 21.24 -1.40
CA PRO A 139 14.09 20.00 -1.10
C PRO A 139 13.15 18.95 -0.47
N VAL A 140 13.32 17.66 -0.83
CA VAL A 140 12.73 16.54 -0.09
C VAL A 140 13.64 16.24 1.10
N THR A 141 13.12 16.33 2.29
CA THR A 141 13.90 16.34 3.54
C THR A 141 14.15 14.98 4.16
N PHE A 142 13.48 13.95 3.66
CA PHE A 142 13.58 12.57 4.14
C PHE A 142 14.02 11.61 3.04
N ALA A 143 14.63 10.48 3.41
CA ALA A 143 14.90 9.40 2.48
C ALA A 143 13.62 8.62 2.17
N LEU A 144 13.30 8.37 0.89
CA LEU A 144 12.08 7.67 0.47
C LEU A 144 12.40 6.29 -0.09
N PHE A 145 11.87 5.23 0.55
CA PHE A 145 11.87 3.88 -0.02
C PHE A 145 10.46 3.53 -0.49
N GLY A 146 10.26 3.41 -1.79
CA GLY A 146 9.01 3.01 -2.41
C GLY A 146 8.97 1.51 -2.68
N ALA A 147 7.84 0.85 -2.39
CA ALA A 147 7.62 -0.55 -2.73
C ALA A 147 6.23 -0.75 -3.35
N ALA A 148 6.14 -1.58 -4.42
CA ALA A 148 4.85 -1.94 -5.00
C ALA A 148 4.89 -3.33 -5.64
N GLY A 149 3.79 -4.05 -5.57
CA GLY A 149 3.61 -5.29 -6.31
C GLY A 149 3.56 -5.05 -7.83
N THR A 150 4.05 -6.00 -8.62
CA THR A 150 4.03 -5.89 -10.08
C THR A 150 2.62 -5.91 -10.66
N ASP A 151 1.65 -6.49 -9.95
CA ASP A 151 0.23 -6.50 -10.26
C ASP A 151 -0.58 -5.44 -9.47
N ASP A 152 0.10 -4.58 -8.68
CA ASP A 152 -0.54 -3.52 -7.90
C ASP A 152 -1.12 -2.45 -8.84
N PHE A 153 -2.39 -2.10 -8.64
CA PHE A 153 -3.05 -1.08 -9.46
C PHE A 153 -2.38 0.31 -9.31
N ASN A 154 -1.69 0.57 -8.21
CA ASN A 154 -0.89 1.78 -8.00
C ASN A 154 0.56 1.64 -8.49
N PHE A 155 0.95 0.54 -9.13
CA PHE A 155 2.30 0.41 -9.68
C PHE A 155 2.72 1.58 -10.58
N PRO A 156 1.87 2.07 -11.52
CA PRO A 156 2.19 3.25 -12.32
C PRO A 156 2.40 4.52 -11.48
N GLU A 157 1.62 4.71 -10.41
CA GLU A 157 1.80 5.83 -9.49
C GLU A 157 3.16 5.76 -8.80
N MET A 158 3.56 4.57 -8.35
CA MET A 158 4.84 4.38 -7.66
C MET A 158 6.04 4.55 -8.60
N LYS A 159 5.90 4.16 -9.88
CA LYS A 159 6.91 4.44 -10.92
C LYS A 159 7.00 5.93 -11.24
N ALA A 160 5.87 6.63 -11.29
CA ALA A 160 5.85 8.07 -11.47
C ALA A 160 6.49 8.80 -10.28
N LEU A 161 6.28 8.29 -9.06
CA LEU A 161 6.93 8.78 -7.85
C LEU A 161 8.44 8.60 -7.91
N ASP A 162 8.95 7.43 -8.31
CA ASP A 162 10.38 7.15 -8.50
C ASP A 162 11.03 8.16 -9.47
N ALA A 163 10.39 8.40 -10.62
CA ALA A 163 10.85 9.39 -11.60
C ALA A 163 10.82 10.81 -11.05
N GLU A 164 9.78 11.19 -10.30
CA GLU A 164 9.66 12.51 -9.71
C GLU A 164 10.71 12.74 -8.61
N MET A 165 10.98 11.74 -7.76
CA MET A 165 12.05 11.82 -6.77
C MET A 165 13.43 11.98 -7.42
N SER A 166 13.67 11.26 -8.53
CA SER A 166 14.89 11.44 -9.33
C SER A 166 15.02 12.88 -9.85
N ARG A 167 13.94 13.43 -10.42
CA ARG A 167 13.89 14.81 -10.95
C ARG A 167 14.15 15.85 -9.86
N LEU A 168 13.69 15.61 -8.64
CA LEU A 168 13.89 16.48 -7.48
C LEU A 168 15.27 16.31 -6.82
N GLY A 169 16.09 15.36 -7.26
CA GLY A 169 17.38 15.03 -6.64
C GLY A 169 17.24 14.47 -5.21
N ALA A 170 16.08 13.88 -4.91
CA ALA A 170 15.81 13.33 -3.59
C ALA A 170 16.57 12.02 -3.35
N THR A 171 16.93 11.75 -2.11
CA THR A 171 17.42 10.43 -1.70
C THR A 171 16.25 9.45 -1.73
N HIS A 172 16.23 8.56 -2.72
CA HIS A 172 15.12 7.62 -2.86
C HIS A 172 15.57 6.30 -3.46
N ARG A 173 14.71 5.29 -3.33
CA ARG A 173 14.81 4.00 -3.97
C ARG A 173 13.40 3.45 -4.20
N PHE A 174 13.20 2.78 -5.32
CA PHE A 174 11.98 2.04 -5.62
C PHE A 174 12.29 0.58 -5.93
N GLU A 175 11.55 -0.32 -5.28
CA GLU A 175 11.63 -1.76 -5.51
C GLU A 175 10.25 -2.33 -5.79
N SER A 176 10.19 -3.26 -6.74
CA SER A 176 8.98 -4.02 -7.01
C SER A 176 9.10 -5.45 -6.49
N PHE A 177 7.97 -6.08 -6.21
CA PHE A 177 7.89 -7.47 -5.82
C PHE A 177 6.77 -8.16 -6.60
N ASP A 178 6.86 -9.48 -6.74
CA ASP A 178 5.78 -10.25 -7.35
C ASP A 178 4.55 -10.27 -6.43
N GLY A 179 3.45 -9.74 -6.91
CA GLY A 179 2.21 -9.63 -6.14
C GLY A 179 1.32 -8.46 -6.54
N GLY A 180 0.16 -8.39 -5.90
CA GLY A 180 -0.83 -7.32 -6.08
C GLY A 180 -0.68 -6.19 -5.07
N HIS A 181 -1.80 -5.50 -4.79
CA HIS A 181 -1.87 -4.42 -3.82
C HIS A 181 -1.82 -4.95 -2.39
N ALA A 182 -0.62 -5.02 -1.82
CA ALA A 182 -0.33 -5.60 -0.50
C ALA A 182 0.89 -4.95 0.16
N TRP A 183 1.06 -5.20 1.46
CA TRP A 183 2.33 -4.96 2.13
C TRP A 183 3.47 -5.73 1.42
N PRO A 184 4.70 -5.19 1.37
CA PRO A 184 5.84 -5.91 0.79
C PRO A 184 6.11 -7.20 1.56
N PRO A 185 6.72 -8.21 0.90
CA PRO A 185 7.15 -9.42 1.60
C PRO A 185 8.22 -9.11 2.64
N PRO A 186 8.37 -9.96 3.69
CA PRO A 186 9.30 -9.72 4.80
C PRO A 186 10.74 -9.42 4.38
N GLY A 187 11.24 -10.10 3.36
CA GLY A 187 12.59 -9.85 2.83
C GLY A 187 12.77 -8.44 2.27
N LEU A 188 11.75 -7.90 1.58
CA LEU A 188 11.80 -6.54 1.05
C LEU A 188 11.60 -5.49 2.16
N ALA A 189 10.75 -5.77 3.15
CA ALA A 189 10.61 -4.93 4.32
C ALA A 189 11.93 -4.81 5.10
N ALA A 190 12.65 -5.92 5.28
CA ALA A 190 13.98 -5.92 5.88
C ALA A 190 15.03 -5.17 5.05
N ALA A 191 15.00 -5.31 3.71
CA ALA A 191 15.87 -4.56 2.81
C ALA A 191 15.60 -3.05 2.87
N ALA A 192 14.34 -2.63 3.05
CA ALA A 192 13.99 -1.23 3.23
C ALA A 192 14.58 -0.65 4.53
N VAL A 193 14.53 -1.39 5.65
CA VAL A 193 15.16 -0.97 6.91
C VAL A 193 16.70 -0.93 6.77
N GLU A 194 17.30 -1.93 6.15
CA GLU A 194 18.76 -1.94 5.87
C GLU A 194 19.16 -0.72 5.01
N TRP A 195 18.35 -0.38 4.02
CA TRP A 195 18.60 0.81 3.20
C TRP A 195 18.48 2.09 4.02
N MET A 196 17.49 2.21 4.90
CA MET A 196 17.38 3.36 5.81
C MET A 196 18.61 3.49 6.73
N GLU A 197 19.16 2.36 7.22
CA GLU A 197 20.41 2.34 7.98
C GLU A 197 21.58 2.87 7.15
N LEU A 198 21.68 2.48 5.87
CA LEU A 198 22.71 2.98 4.97
C LEU A 198 22.57 4.50 4.74
N GLN A 199 21.34 4.99 4.54
CA GLN A 199 21.09 6.42 4.38
C GLN A 199 21.35 7.19 5.67
N ALA A 200 21.11 6.61 6.85
CA ALA A 200 21.45 7.20 8.13
C ALA A 200 22.98 7.37 8.31
N VAL A 201 23.78 6.41 7.82
CA VAL A 201 25.26 6.55 7.77
C VAL A 201 25.64 7.69 6.83
N ARG A 202 25.07 7.72 5.62
CA ARG A 202 25.36 8.73 4.61
C ARG A 202 25.01 10.16 5.07
N ALA A 203 23.88 10.31 5.77
CA ALA A 203 23.42 11.58 6.32
C ALA A 203 24.07 11.99 7.65
N GLY A 204 24.97 11.18 8.20
CA GLY A 204 25.62 11.44 9.51
C GLY A 204 24.68 11.34 10.71
N LEU A 205 23.53 10.66 10.54
CA LEU A 205 22.57 10.41 11.62
C LEU A 205 23.01 9.27 12.55
N ARG A 206 23.92 8.43 12.09
CA ARG A 206 24.63 7.42 12.87
C ARG A 206 26.14 7.46 12.55
N PRO A 207 27.01 6.95 13.45
CA PRO A 207 28.44 6.84 13.17
C PRO A 207 28.72 6.06 11.87
N LYS A 208 29.80 6.43 11.19
CA LYS A 208 30.31 5.67 10.05
C LYS A 208 30.59 4.23 10.48
N ASP A 209 30.12 3.29 9.68
CA ASP A 209 30.28 1.86 9.88
C ASP A 209 30.76 1.26 8.55
N GLU A 210 32.07 1.31 8.34
CA GLU A 210 32.72 0.84 7.12
C GLU A 210 32.48 -0.65 6.88
N ALA A 211 32.43 -1.45 7.96
CA ALA A 211 32.18 -2.88 7.86
C ALA A 211 30.76 -3.16 7.40
N PHE A 212 29.78 -2.42 7.92
CA PHE A 212 28.39 -2.50 7.47
C PHE A 212 28.26 -2.09 6.00
N ALA A 213 28.80 -0.94 5.62
CA ALA A 213 28.74 -0.45 4.24
C ALA A 213 29.44 -1.41 3.27
N ALA A 214 30.60 -1.99 3.66
CA ALA A 214 31.31 -2.97 2.85
C ALA A 214 30.52 -4.27 2.64
N ARG A 215 29.88 -4.77 3.69
CA ARG A 215 29.06 -5.98 3.62
C ARG A 215 27.83 -5.79 2.73
N VAL A 216 27.11 -4.66 2.88
CA VAL A 216 25.95 -4.36 2.06
C VAL A 216 26.35 -4.16 0.59
N TRP A 217 27.44 -3.43 0.34
CA TRP A 217 27.99 -3.26 -0.99
C TRP A 217 28.33 -4.58 -1.65
N GLY A 218 29.15 -5.43 -0.99
CA GLY A 218 29.61 -6.70 -1.56
C GLY A 218 28.47 -7.63 -1.91
N ARG A 219 27.47 -7.74 -1.03
CA ARG A 219 26.28 -8.55 -1.28
C ARG A 219 25.49 -8.03 -2.50
N ARG A 220 25.17 -6.74 -2.53
CA ARG A 220 24.38 -6.15 -3.62
C ARG A 220 25.11 -6.12 -4.96
N LEU A 221 26.44 -5.95 -4.94
CA LEU A 221 27.25 -6.06 -6.15
C LEU A 221 27.24 -7.48 -6.69
N ALA A 222 27.37 -8.49 -5.81
CA ALA A 222 27.28 -9.88 -6.22
C ALA A 222 25.90 -10.24 -6.78
N GLU A 223 24.81 -9.74 -6.19
CA GLU A 223 23.44 -9.87 -6.70
C GLU A 223 23.30 -9.25 -8.10
N ALA A 224 23.79 -8.03 -8.31
CA ALA A 224 23.71 -7.34 -9.60
C ALA A 224 24.51 -8.09 -10.69
N ARG A 225 25.71 -8.57 -10.37
CA ARG A 225 26.53 -9.39 -11.29
C ARG A 225 25.84 -10.72 -11.61
N GLY A 226 25.27 -11.40 -10.62
CA GLY A 226 24.53 -12.65 -10.84
C GLY A 226 23.32 -12.48 -11.75
N LEU A 227 22.60 -11.35 -11.65
CA LEU A 227 21.51 -11.02 -12.57
C LEU A 227 22.03 -10.82 -14.01
N GLU A 228 23.16 -10.16 -14.19
CA GLU A 228 23.78 -9.95 -15.48
C GLU A 228 24.28 -11.27 -16.09
N GLU A 229 24.94 -12.12 -15.31
CA GLU A 229 25.40 -13.46 -15.73
C GLU A 229 24.22 -14.36 -16.12
N ALA A 230 23.07 -14.24 -15.43
CA ALA A 230 21.83 -14.91 -15.78
C ALA A 230 21.11 -14.31 -16.99
N SER A 231 21.73 -13.34 -17.69
CA SER A 231 21.14 -12.63 -18.84
C SER A 231 19.84 -11.88 -18.53
N ASN A 232 19.59 -11.58 -17.25
CA ASN A 232 18.47 -10.74 -16.84
C ASN A 232 18.88 -9.26 -16.89
N SER A 233 19.09 -8.76 -18.13
CA SER A 233 19.69 -7.45 -18.39
C SER A 233 18.92 -6.29 -17.74
N TYR A 234 17.58 -6.35 -17.73
CA TYR A 234 16.77 -5.27 -17.13
C TYR A 234 16.88 -5.25 -15.59
N ALA A 235 16.79 -6.40 -14.94
CA ALA A 235 16.97 -6.46 -13.50
C ALA A 235 18.41 -6.09 -13.08
N ALA A 236 19.42 -6.53 -13.83
CA ALA A 236 20.82 -6.14 -13.62
C ALA A 236 20.99 -4.61 -13.76
N TYR A 237 20.43 -4.03 -14.81
CA TYR A 237 20.42 -2.56 -15.01
C TYR A 237 19.88 -1.82 -13.79
N ARG A 238 18.70 -2.20 -13.30
CA ARG A 238 18.07 -1.60 -12.11
C ARG A 238 18.91 -1.82 -10.84
N ALA A 239 19.52 -2.99 -10.68
CA ALA A 239 20.39 -3.31 -9.55
C ALA A 239 21.66 -2.45 -9.53
N PHE A 240 22.35 -2.30 -10.67
CA PHE A 240 23.52 -1.43 -10.76
C PHE A 240 23.18 0.06 -10.61
N GLU A 241 22.06 0.51 -11.18
CA GLU A 241 21.56 1.87 -11.03
C GLU A 241 21.35 2.22 -9.55
N SER A 242 20.60 1.37 -8.83
CA SER A 242 20.33 1.58 -7.41
C SER A 242 21.60 1.45 -6.55
N LEU A 243 22.49 0.53 -6.89
CA LEU A 243 23.78 0.36 -6.20
C LEU A 243 24.65 1.61 -6.31
N ALA A 244 24.79 2.17 -7.52
CA ALA A 244 25.53 3.40 -7.75
C ALA A 244 24.93 4.59 -6.98
N ALA A 245 23.61 4.75 -7.03
CA ALA A 245 22.91 5.84 -6.34
C ALA A 245 23.05 5.76 -4.81
N ASP A 246 22.92 4.57 -4.25
CA ASP A 246 22.93 4.35 -2.79
C ASP A 246 24.32 4.53 -2.17
N PHE A 247 25.37 4.19 -2.91
CA PHE A 247 26.75 4.20 -2.38
C PHE A 247 27.59 5.39 -2.84
N ARG A 248 27.07 6.26 -3.69
CA ARG A 248 27.80 7.47 -4.09
C ARG A 248 28.17 8.32 -2.87
N GLY A 249 29.47 8.63 -2.73
CA GLY A 249 30.02 9.32 -1.57
C GLY A 249 30.35 8.43 -0.37
N LEU A 250 29.98 7.14 -0.39
CA LEU A 250 30.41 6.15 0.61
C LEU A 250 31.50 5.22 0.07
N ARG A 251 31.47 4.93 -1.23
CA ARG A 251 32.43 4.03 -1.89
C ARG A 251 32.67 4.48 -3.33
N ASP A 252 33.71 3.89 -3.94
CA ASP A 252 33.88 3.96 -5.40
C ASP A 252 32.75 3.17 -6.09
N VAL A 253 31.96 3.85 -6.87
CA VAL A 253 30.81 3.32 -7.60
C VAL A 253 31.06 3.18 -9.11
N SER A 254 32.30 3.44 -9.58
CA SER A 254 32.68 3.49 -10.99
C SER A 254 32.30 2.23 -11.75
N GLU A 255 32.48 1.04 -11.14
CA GLU A 255 32.06 -0.22 -11.74
C GLU A 255 30.53 -0.28 -11.92
N ALA A 256 29.76 0.08 -10.90
CA ALA A 256 28.31 0.04 -10.96
C ALA A 256 27.77 1.06 -11.99
N GLU A 257 28.34 2.24 -12.05
CA GLU A 257 28.00 3.27 -13.06
C GLU A 257 28.33 2.81 -14.47
N GLY A 258 29.51 2.22 -14.68
CA GLY A 258 29.93 1.69 -15.98
C GLY A 258 29.03 0.55 -16.48
N ARG A 259 28.67 -0.40 -15.60
CA ARG A 259 27.75 -1.49 -15.93
C ARG A 259 26.33 -0.98 -16.20
N CYS A 260 25.84 -0.07 -15.36
CA CYS A 260 24.55 0.58 -15.57
C CYS A 260 24.48 1.28 -16.95
N ALA A 261 25.50 2.05 -17.31
CA ALA A 261 25.56 2.74 -18.61
C ALA A 261 25.59 1.74 -19.78
N ALA A 262 26.40 0.68 -19.69
CA ALA A 262 26.49 -0.34 -20.74
C ALA A 262 25.16 -1.08 -20.93
N LEU A 263 24.52 -1.54 -19.85
CA LEU A 263 23.22 -2.21 -19.89
C LEU A 263 22.12 -1.27 -20.39
N GLY A 264 22.09 -0.02 -19.93
CA GLY A 264 21.11 0.99 -20.37
C GLY A 264 21.21 1.33 -21.87
N ALA A 265 22.40 1.14 -22.48
CA ALA A 265 22.59 1.30 -23.93
C ALA A 265 22.08 0.09 -24.73
N SER A 266 21.86 -1.07 -24.10
CA SER A 266 21.45 -2.32 -24.75
C SER A 266 20.04 -2.23 -25.36
N LYS A 267 19.79 -3.07 -26.37
CA LYS A 267 18.46 -3.16 -27.00
C LYS A 267 17.42 -3.75 -26.05
N GLU A 268 17.83 -4.71 -25.24
CA GLU A 268 17.01 -5.44 -24.29
C GLU A 268 16.47 -4.51 -23.21
N VAL A 269 17.32 -3.73 -22.57
CA VAL A 269 16.91 -2.75 -21.52
C VAL A 269 16.04 -1.66 -22.11
N LYS A 270 16.40 -1.11 -23.29
CA LYS A 270 15.56 -0.12 -23.98
C LYS A 270 14.19 -0.65 -24.36
N ALA A 271 14.11 -1.93 -24.75
CA ALA A 271 12.84 -2.57 -25.05
C ALA A 271 11.99 -2.76 -23.77
N ALA A 272 12.61 -3.22 -22.68
CA ALA A 272 11.94 -3.40 -21.40
C ALA A 272 11.40 -2.08 -20.82
N LEU A 273 12.17 -0.99 -20.90
CA LEU A 273 11.72 0.34 -20.46
C LEU A 273 10.54 0.86 -21.31
N ARG A 274 10.55 0.62 -22.63
CA ARG A 274 9.43 0.99 -23.51
C ARG A 274 8.19 0.17 -23.21
N ASP A 275 8.34 -1.14 -23.01
CA ASP A 275 7.23 -2.02 -22.64
C ASP A 275 6.59 -1.62 -21.30
N GLU A 276 7.39 -1.29 -20.28
CA GLU A 276 6.90 -0.79 -19.00
C GLU A 276 6.10 0.53 -19.16
N ALA A 277 6.61 1.45 -19.99
CA ALA A 277 5.91 2.70 -20.27
C ALA A 277 4.59 2.47 -21.05
N GLU A 278 4.59 1.53 -22.01
CA GLU A 278 3.40 1.16 -22.77
C GLU A 278 2.35 0.48 -21.88
N GLN A 279 2.75 -0.44 -21.00
CA GLN A 279 1.87 -1.06 -20.02
C GLN A 279 1.18 -0.01 -19.14
N THR A 280 1.94 0.96 -18.63
CA THR A 280 1.44 2.07 -17.83
C THR A 280 0.41 2.90 -18.60
N GLY A 281 0.73 3.30 -19.83
CA GLY A 281 -0.19 4.05 -20.70
C GLY A 281 -1.45 3.27 -21.04
N ARG A 282 -1.34 1.96 -21.29
CA ARG A 282 -2.47 1.08 -21.60
C ARG A 282 -3.41 0.91 -20.39
N GLN A 283 -2.85 0.72 -19.19
CA GLN A 283 -3.64 0.69 -17.95
C GLN A 283 -4.45 1.98 -17.78
N SER A 284 -3.81 3.15 -17.93
CA SER A 284 -4.46 4.45 -17.77
C SER A 284 -5.60 4.64 -18.76
N ARG A 285 -5.39 4.29 -20.04
CA ARG A 285 -6.46 4.39 -21.07
C ARG A 285 -7.63 3.47 -20.78
N LEU A 286 -7.37 2.21 -20.42
CA LEU A 286 -8.43 1.23 -20.10
C LEU A 286 -9.23 1.64 -18.86
N ALA A 287 -8.57 2.12 -17.82
CA ALA A 287 -9.24 2.62 -16.61
C ALA A 287 -10.11 3.83 -16.93
N ALA A 288 -9.59 4.81 -17.68
CA ALA A 288 -10.35 5.99 -18.09
C ALA A 288 -11.58 5.62 -18.93
N GLN A 289 -11.45 4.69 -19.86
CA GLN A 289 -12.56 4.18 -20.67
C GLN A 289 -13.64 3.50 -19.79
N LEU A 290 -13.23 2.68 -18.82
CA LEU A 290 -14.16 2.03 -17.91
C LEU A 290 -14.85 3.04 -16.96
N PHE A 291 -14.15 4.07 -16.51
CA PHE A 291 -14.76 5.16 -15.72
C PHE A 291 -15.80 5.93 -16.55
N GLU A 292 -15.48 6.29 -17.78
CA GLU A 292 -16.42 6.97 -18.69
C GLU A 292 -17.67 6.12 -18.95
N LEU A 293 -17.48 4.82 -19.26
CA LEU A 293 -18.62 3.92 -19.49
C LEU A 293 -19.49 3.76 -18.22
N ALA A 294 -18.86 3.68 -17.03
CA ALA A 294 -19.59 3.61 -15.78
C ALA A 294 -20.44 4.87 -15.51
N GLU A 295 -19.95 6.05 -15.86
CA GLU A 295 -20.73 7.29 -15.75
C GLU A 295 -21.87 7.33 -16.79
N ARG A 296 -21.62 6.93 -18.04
CA ARG A 296 -22.65 6.87 -19.09
C ARG A 296 -23.79 5.90 -18.77
N ARG A 297 -23.54 4.85 -17.97
CA ARG A 297 -24.59 3.95 -17.45
C ARG A 297 -25.63 4.66 -16.56
N ARG A 298 -25.34 5.88 -16.08
CA ARG A 298 -26.24 6.72 -15.28
C ARG A 298 -27.05 7.72 -16.12
N GLY A 299 -26.73 7.84 -17.41
CA GLY A 299 -27.34 8.78 -18.35
C GLY A 299 -28.70 8.33 -18.95
N GLU A 300 -29.03 8.87 -20.11
CA GLU A 300 -30.28 8.59 -20.83
C GLU A 300 -30.40 7.12 -21.27
N PHE A 301 -31.63 6.63 -21.40
CA PHE A 301 -31.97 5.21 -21.55
C PHE A 301 -31.27 4.51 -22.73
N GLU A 302 -31.24 5.12 -23.92
CA GLU A 302 -30.65 4.49 -25.13
C GLU A 302 -29.12 4.33 -25.02
N SER A 303 -28.41 5.32 -24.48
CA SER A 303 -26.96 5.26 -24.28
C SER A 303 -26.56 4.35 -23.13
N ARG A 304 -27.45 4.15 -22.15
CA ARG A 304 -27.22 3.33 -20.95
C ARG A 304 -27.01 1.85 -21.26
N ALA A 305 -27.87 1.26 -22.09
CA ALA A 305 -27.79 -0.17 -22.43
C ALA A 305 -26.49 -0.51 -23.18
N GLN A 306 -26.14 0.32 -24.16
CA GLN A 306 -24.88 0.15 -24.90
C GLN A 306 -23.67 0.33 -23.99
N ALA A 307 -23.61 1.38 -23.16
CA ALA A 307 -22.51 1.60 -22.23
C ALA A 307 -22.34 0.44 -21.23
N ALA A 308 -23.46 -0.15 -20.77
CA ALA A 308 -23.40 -1.32 -19.89
C ALA A 308 -22.89 -2.58 -20.61
N ALA A 309 -23.25 -2.77 -21.88
CA ALA A 309 -22.76 -3.89 -22.70
C ALA A 309 -21.25 -3.74 -22.97
N ASP A 310 -20.81 -2.56 -23.38
CA ASP A 310 -19.42 -2.24 -23.65
C ASP A 310 -18.54 -2.41 -22.40
N PHE A 311 -19.03 -1.89 -21.26
CA PHE A 311 -18.36 -2.05 -19.96
C PHE A 311 -18.15 -3.53 -19.63
N ARG A 312 -19.20 -4.35 -19.69
CA ARG A 312 -19.11 -5.79 -19.43
C ARG A 312 -18.14 -6.49 -20.38
N GLY A 313 -18.23 -6.21 -21.68
CA GLY A 313 -17.34 -6.80 -22.66
C GLY A 313 -15.86 -6.52 -22.37
N ILE A 314 -15.52 -5.28 -22.01
CA ILE A 314 -14.14 -4.92 -21.63
C ILE A 314 -13.72 -5.63 -20.34
N VAL A 315 -14.57 -5.64 -19.32
CA VAL A 315 -14.27 -6.29 -18.01
C VAL A 315 -14.08 -7.80 -18.20
N GLU A 316 -14.92 -8.47 -18.97
CA GLU A 316 -14.79 -9.91 -19.28
C GLU A 316 -13.49 -10.20 -20.04
N GLY A 317 -13.16 -9.40 -21.04
CA GLY A 317 -11.89 -9.50 -21.76
C GLY A 317 -10.66 -9.31 -20.86
N LEU A 318 -10.71 -8.34 -19.93
CA LEU A 318 -9.65 -8.14 -18.95
C LEU A 318 -9.57 -9.30 -17.95
N ARG A 319 -10.69 -9.85 -17.49
CA ARG A 319 -10.69 -11.02 -16.61
C ARG A 319 -10.09 -12.26 -17.27
N ALA A 320 -10.37 -12.48 -18.54
CA ALA A 320 -9.76 -13.57 -19.29
C ALA A 320 -8.24 -13.44 -19.33
N LYS A 321 -7.72 -12.24 -19.63
CA LYS A 321 -6.27 -11.94 -19.62
C LYS A 321 -5.66 -12.04 -18.24
N ALA A 322 -6.36 -11.60 -17.19
CA ALA A 322 -5.88 -11.64 -15.80
C ALA A 322 -5.67 -13.06 -15.25
N LYS A 323 -6.36 -14.06 -15.83
CA LYS A 323 -6.25 -15.49 -15.47
C LYS A 323 -5.10 -16.21 -16.16
N ALA A 324 -4.41 -15.59 -17.13
CA ALA A 324 -3.29 -16.23 -17.82
C ALA A 324 -2.22 -16.69 -16.82
N GLU A 325 -1.68 -17.89 -17.01
CA GLU A 325 -0.62 -18.43 -16.14
C GLU A 325 0.71 -17.70 -16.35
N ALA A 326 1.04 -17.43 -17.63
CA ALA A 326 2.28 -16.73 -17.98
C ALA A 326 2.28 -15.29 -17.44
N ASP A 327 3.39 -14.89 -16.84
CA ASP A 327 3.59 -13.52 -16.38
C ASP A 327 3.92 -12.58 -17.56
N THR A 328 2.87 -12.05 -18.17
CA THR A 328 2.95 -11.18 -19.34
C THR A 328 2.54 -9.75 -19.00
N GLY A 329 3.03 -8.78 -19.77
CA GLY A 329 2.59 -7.38 -19.66
C GLY A 329 1.06 -7.24 -19.82
N GLU A 330 0.43 -8.05 -20.68
CA GLU A 330 -1.04 -8.06 -20.82
C GLU A 330 -1.77 -8.52 -19.56
N ARG A 331 -1.27 -9.57 -18.91
CA ARG A 331 -1.82 -10.05 -17.62
C ARG A 331 -1.69 -8.97 -16.54
N ARG A 332 -0.53 -8.36 -16.41
CA ARG A 332 -0.28 -7.29 -15.43
C ARG A 332 -1.18 -6.09 -15.67
N VAL A 333 -1.29 -5.61 -16.91
CA VAL A 333 -2.21 -4.51 -17.28
C VAL A 333 -3.65 -4.88 -16.93
N ALA A 334 -4.09 -6.09 -17.24
CA ALA A 334 -5.45 -6.54 -16.94
C ALA A 334 -5.73 -6.55 -15.42
N ARG A 335 -4.85 -7.14 -14.62
CA ARG A 335 -4.97 -7.20 -13.15
C ARG A 335 -4.97 -5.81 -12.53
N ARG A 336 -4.03 -4.96 -12.94
CA ARG A 336 -3.92 -3.57 -12.47
C ARG A 336 -5.16 -2.75 -12.83
N THR A 337 -5.66 -2.87 -14.07
CA THR A 337 -6.87 -2.14 -14.51
C THR A 337 -8.09 -2.57 -13.72
N LEU A 338 -8.33 -3.87 -13.58
CA LEU A 338 -9.45 -4.39 -12.78
C LEU A 338 -9.34 -3.94 -11.32
N GLY A 339 -8.15 -4.02 -10.72
CA GLY A 339 -7.88 -3.55 -9.37
C GLY A 339 -8.15 -2.05 -9.21
N GLN A 340 -7.70 -1.22 -10.15
CA GLN A 340 -7.89 0.23 -10.14
C GLN A 340 -9.37 0.62 -10.21
N VAL A 341 -10.14 0.00 -11.10
CA VAL A 341 -11.56 0.26 -11.24
C VAL A 341 -12.33 -0.20 -10.00
N THR A 342 -11.99 -1.39 -9.49
CA THR A 342 -12.59 -1.91 -8.24
C THR A 342 -12.33 -0.97 -7.07
N ALA A 343 -11.07 -0.58 -6.85
CA ALA A 343 -10.69 0.31 -5.75
C ALA A 343 -11.40 1.68 -5.86
N HIS A 344 -11.46 2.25 -7.07
CA HIS A 344 -12.12 3.53 -7.30
C HIS A 344 -13.59 3.51 -6.86
N PHE A 345 -14.36 2.52 -7.31
CA PHE A 345 -15.80 2.47 -7.00
C PHE A 345 -16.07 2.03 -5.55
N TYR A 346 -15.23 1.16 -5.00
CA TYR A 346 -15.30 0.79 -3.59
C TYR A 346 -15.03 1.98 -2.66
N GLU A 347 -13.98 2.75 -2.92
CA GLU A 347 -13.64 3.95 -2.16
C GLU A 347 -14.68 5.08 -2.37
N ALA A 348 -15.19 5.22 -3.59
CA ALA A 348 -16.28 6.16 -3.87
C ALA A 348 -17.52 5.85 -3.04
N ALA A 349 -17.93 4.58 -2.97
CA ALA A 349 -19.04 4.14 -2.13
C ALA A 349 -18.81 4.44 -0.64
N ALA A 350 -17.60 4.13 -0.13
CA ALA A 350 -17.23 4.43 1.24
C ALA A 350 -17.22 5.94 1.54
N ASN A 351 -16.79 6.77 0.60
CA ASN A 351 -16.84 8.24 0.71
C ASN A 351 -18.29 8.76 0.70
N LEU A 352 -19.11 8.29 -0.23
CA LEU A 352 -20.54 8.64 -0.31
C LEU A 352 -21.27 8.31 1.00
N ARG A 353 -21.01 7.12 1.57
CA ARG A 353 -21.58 6.71 2.86
C ARG A 353 -21.18 7.65 4.00
N ARG A 354 -19.90 8.03 4.06
CA ARG A 354 -19.40 9.00 5.07
C ARG A 354 -20.00 10.41 4.91
N GLN A 355 -20.31 10.81 3.70
CA GLN A 355 -20.94 12.09 3.40
C GLN A 355 -22.47 12.05 3.56
N HIS A 356 -23.03 10.94 4.04
CA HIS A 356 -24.47 10.73 4.16
C HIS A 356 -25.22 10.94 2.83
N ALA A 357 -24.57 10.57 1.71
CA ALA A 357 -25.20 10.59 0.40
C ALA A 357 -26.39 9.62 0.33
N ARG A 358 -27.25 9.82 -0.66
CA ARG A 358 -28.45 8.98 -0.82
C ARG A 358 -28.04 7.51 -1.05
N PRO A 359 -28.72 6.55 -0.38
CA PRO A 359 -28.38 5.14 -0.50
C PRO A 359 -28.31 4.61 -1.95
N PRO A 360 -29.15 5.02 -2.91
CA PRO A 360 -29.02 4.59 -4.30
C PRO A 360 -27.68 4.93 -4.95
N GLU A 361 -27.03 6.01 -4.54
CA GLU A 361 -25.72 6.41 -5.09
C GLU A 361 -24.62 5.47 -4.60
N VAL A 362 -24.69 5.08 -3.31
CA VAL A 362 -23.78 4.08 -2.71
C VAL A 362 -23.97 2.72 -3.37
N VAL A 363 -25.24 2.29 -3.55
CA VAL A 363 -25.58 1.04 -4.25
C VAL A 363 -24.99 1.04 -5.65
N ALA A 364 -25.21 2.08 -6.43
CA ALA A 364 -24.73 2.17 -7.81
C ALA A 364 -23.20 2.04 -7.92
N ALA A 365 -22.45 2.63 -6.99
CA ALA A 365 -20.99 2.48 -6.96
C ALA A 365 -20.57 1.05 -6.62
N LEU A 366 -21.19 0.42 -5.62
CA LEU A 366 -20.89 -0.95 -5.23
C LEU A 366 -21.34 -2.00 -6.26
N GLU A 367 -22.43 -1.75 -7.00
CA GLU A 367 -22.83 -2.60 -8.13
C GLU A 367 -21.74 -2.63 -9.20
N VAL A 368 -21.15 -1.48 -9.57
CA VAL A 368 -20.00 -1.45 -10.49
C VAL A 368 -18.81 -2.20 -9.90
N ALA A 369 -18.46 -1.97 -8.64
CA ALA A 369 -17.35 -2.70 -7.99
C ALA A 369 -17.57 -4.21 -7.98
N SER A 370 -18.81 -4.67 -7.70
CA SER A 370 -19.17 -6.09 -7.69
C SER A 370 -19.15 -6.73 -9.09
N GLU A 371 -19.47 -5.97 -10.11
CA GLU A 371 -19.37 -6.41 -11.50
C GLU A 371 -17.92 -6.57 -11.93
N VAL A 372 -17.00 -5.71 -11.48
CA VAL A 372 -15.56 -5.81 -11.79
C VAL A 372 -14.89 -6.90 -10.96
N ALA A 373 -15.23 -7.06 -9.69
CA ALA A 373 -14.64 -8.02 -8.75
C ALA A 373 -15.71 -8.97 -8.14
N PRO A 374 -16.31 -9.88 -8.96
CA PRO A 374 -17.42 -10.75 -8.54
C PRO A 374 -17.06 -11.83 -7.53
N HIS A 375 -15.79 -11.93 -7.16
CA HIS A 375 -15.28 -12.90 -6.19
C HIS A 375 -14.83 -12.24 -4.88
N SER A 376 -15.13 -10.95 -4.67
CA SER A 376 -14.78 -10.24 -3.43
C SER A 376 -15.88 -10.35 -2.38
N PRO A 377 -15.70 -11.12 -1.31
CA PRO A 377 -16.70 -11.25 -0.24
C PRO A 377 -17.01 -9.93 0.44
N GLN A 378 -15.99 -9.06 0.59
CA GLN A 378 -16.13 -7.75 1.23
C GLN A 378 -17.04 -6.81 0.43
N ILE A 379 -16.90 -6.79 -0.92
CA ILE A 379 -17.75 -5.93 -1.77
C ILE A 379 -19.22 -6.35 -1.66
N PHE A 380 -19.50 -7.65 -1.62
CA PHE A 380 -20.88 -8.13 -1.47
C PHE A 380 -21.45 -7.85 -0.07
N TYR A 381 -20.64 -7.89 0.98
CA TYR A 381 -21.06 -7.43 2.32
C TYR A 381 -21.42 -5.94 2.30
N GLU A 382 -20.56 -5.07 1.76
CA GLU A 382 -20.85 -3.63 1.68
C GLU A 382 -22.07 -3.34 0.79
N LEU A 383 -22.24 -4.11 -0.29
CA LEU A 383 -23.42 -4.00 -1.16
C LEU A 383 -24.72 -4.39 -0.41
N ALA A 384 -24.64 -5.40 0.45
CA ALA A 384 -25.76 -5.79 1.30
C ALA A 384 -26.13 -4.67 2.29
N VAL A 385 -25.15 -4.08 2.93
CA VAL A 385 -25.33 -2.92 3.83
C VAL A 385 -25.97 -1.75 3.08
N ALA A 386 -25.50 -1.45 1.87
CA ALA A 386 -26.08 -0.37 1.04
C ALA A 386 -27.51 -0.66 0.61
N HIS A 387 -27.85 -1.89 0.23
CA HIS A 387 -29.22 -2.27 -0.10
C HIS A 387 -30.15 -2.19 1.12
N ALA A 388 -29.68 -2.60 2.31
CA ALA A 388 -30.46 -2.47 3.54
C ALA A 388 -30.74 -0.99 3.86
N ALA A 389 -29.73 -0.13 3.78
CA ALA A 389 -29.89 1.32 3.92
C ALA A 389 -30.86 1.93 2.90
N ASN A 390 -30.96 1.32 1.70
CA ASN A 390 -31.92 1.67 0.65
C ASN A 390 -33.29 0.99 0.83
N SER A 391 -33.54 0.36 1.98
CA SER A 391 -34.78 -0.37 2.30
C SER A 391 -35.10 -1.55 1.37
N ASP A 392 -34.13 -2.05 0.61
CA ASP A 392 -34.28 -3.22 -0.27
C ASP A 392 -33.80 -4.49 0.46
N LYS A 393 -34.64 -5.01 1.34
CA LYS A 393 -34.36 -6.22 2.14
C LYS A 393 -34.01 -7.43 1.26
N ARG A 394 -34.71 -7.61 0.13
CA ARG A 394 -34.54 -8.75 -0.76
C ARG A 394 -33.14 -8.76 -1.37
N ARG A 395 -32.69 -7.62 -1.94
CA ARG A 395 -31.35 -7.52 -2.53
C ARG A 395 -30.28 -7.55 -1.46
N SER A 396 -30.54 -7.00 -0.28
CA SER A 396 -29.60 -7.08 0.85
C SER A 396 -29.31 -8.52 1.26
N LEU A 397 -30.37 -9.34 1.50
CA LEU A 397 -30.21 -10.76 1.83
C LEU A 397 -29.50 -11.56 0.71
N ALA A 398 -29.83 -11.29 -0.54
CA ALA A 398 -29.14 -11.92 -1.68
C ALA A 398 -27.64 -11.60 -1.71
N ALA A 399 -27.26 -10.34 -1.43
CA ALA A 399 -25.87 -9.91 -1.36
C ALA A 399 -25.14 -10.51 -0.13
N LEU A 400 -25.79 -10.61 1.05
CA LEU A 400 -25.24 -11.29 2.21
C LEU A 400 -24.98 -12.79 1.94
N ARG A 401 -25.93 -13.47 1.29
CA ARG A 401 -25.74 -14.87 0.89
C ARG A 401 -24.53 -14.99 -0.03
N LYS A 402 -24.41 -14.10 -1.01
CA LYS A 402 -23.26 -14.10 -1.92
C LYS A 402 -21.95 -13.83 -1.19
N ALA A 403 -21.91 -12.90 -0.23
CA ALA A 403 -20.75 -12.66 0.60
C ALA A 403 -20.32 -13.91 1.39
N SER A 404 -21.29 -14.61 2.01
CA SER A 404 -21.04 -15.87 2.75
C SER A 404 -20.50 -16.98 1.83
N GLU A 405 -21.10 -17.19 0.66
CA GLU A 405 -20.63 -18.15 -0.36
C GLU A 405 -19.20 -17.88 -0.80
N LEU A 406 -18.81 -16.61 -0.88
CA LEU A 406 -17.46 -16.16 -1.24
C LEU A 406 -16.47 -16.20 -0.06
N GLY A 407 -16.93 -16.54 1.13
CA GLY A 407 -16.07 -16.73 2.30
C GLY A 407 -16.03 -15.54 3.28
N PHE A 408 -16.99 -14.63 3.25
CA PHE A 408 -17.16 -13.65 4.33
C PHE A 408 -17.55 -14.37 5.64
N LYS A 409 -16.78 -14.14 6.72
CA LYS A 409 -16.93 -14.88 7.99
C LYS A 409 -17.11 -13.98 9.22
N ASP A 410 -17.15 -12.67 9.06
CA ASP A 410 -17.25 -11.72 10.17
C ASP A 410 -18.72 -11.57 10.62
N ALA A 411 -19.19 -12.51 11.44
CA ALA A 411 -20.53 -12.48 12.02
C ALA A 411 -20.74 -11.23 12.90
N ASP A 412 -19.71 -10.81 13.60
CA ASP A 412 -19.72 -9.61 14.45
C ASP A 412 -19.98 -8.33 13.64
N ALA A 413 -19.39 -8.25 12.43
CA ALA A 413 -19.66 -7.12 11.54
C ALA A 413 -21.13 -7.05 11.13
N LEU A 414 -21.78 -8.20 10.86
CA LEU A 414 -23.22 -8.22 10.56
C LEU A 414 -24.06 -7.73 11.73
N GLU A 415 -23.77 -8.21 12.93
CA GLU A 415 -24.56 -7.90 14.12
C GLU A 415 -24.39 -6.45 14.60
N LYS A 416 -23.21 -5.86 14.39
CA LYS A 416 -22.89 -4.49 14.80
C LYS A 416 -23.30 -3.44 13.76
N GLU A 417 -23.55 -3.82 12.51
CA GLU A 417 -23.92 -2.88 11.45
C GLU A 417 -25.37 -2.39 11.62
N PRO A 418 -25.57 -1.08 11.89
CA PRO A 418 -26.92 -0.54 12.15
C PRO A 418 -27.86 -0.65 10.95
N ALA A 419 -27.35 -0.54 9.72
CA ALA A 419 -28.15 -0.62 8.52
C ALA A 419 -28.80 -2.00 8.33
N LEU A 420 -28.23 -3.06 8.91
CA LEU A 420 -28.75 -4.43 8.85
C LEU A 420 -29.79 -4.73 9.95
N GLU A 421 -30.05 -3.81 10.89
CA GLU A 421 -31.03 -4.00 11.95
C GLU A 421 -32.43 -4.47 11.45
N PRO A 422 -32.99 -3.92 10.35
CA PRO A 422 -34.29 -4.34 9.83
C PRO A 422 -34.32 -5.80 9.33
N LEU A 423 -33.14 -6.44 9.15
CA LEU A 423 -33.01 -7.83 8.69
C LEU A 423 -32.87 -8.84 9.83
N ARG A 424 -32.57 -8.42 11.07
CA ARG A 424 -32.32 -9.32 12.19
C ARG A 424 -33.50 -10.24 12.52
N GLY A 425 -34.72 -9.82 12.19
CA GLY A 425 -35.95 -10.61 12.31
C GLY A 425 -36.13 -11.69 11.25
N GLU A 426 -35.43 -11.60 10.11
CA GLU A 426 -35.55 -12.52 8.99
C GLU A 426 -34.87 -13.86 9.29
N ALA A 427 -35.55 -14.98 9.02
CA ALA A 427 -35.02 -16.32 9.28
C ALA A 427 -33.71 -16.58 8.49
N GLU A 428 -33.63 -16.08 7.26
CA GLU A 428 -32.45 -16.20 6.41
C GLU A 428 -31.25 -15.45 6.98
N TYR A 429 -31.45 -14.24 7.49
CA TYR A 429 -30.37 -13.46 8.12
C TYR A 429 -29.78 -14.21 9.32
N ARG A 430 -30.63 -14.71 10.21
CA ARG A 430 -30.19 -15.46 11.39
C ARG A 430 -29.39 -16.70 11.01
N ARG A 431 -29.84 -17.44 9.99
CA ARG A 431 -29.11 -18.59 9.47
C ARG A 431 -27.72 -18.21 8.95
N LEU A 432 -27.61 -17.13 8.17
CA LEU A 432 -26.33 -16.67 7.63
C LEU A 432 -25.35 -16.26 8.74
N VAL A 433 -25.81 -15.55 9.77
CA VAL A 433 -24.99 -15.21 10.94
C VAL A 433 -24.48 -16.46 11.65
N GLU A 434 -25.33 -17.46 11.83
CA GLU A 434 -24.96 -18.72 12.48
C GLU A 434 -23.95 -19.54 11.66
N GLU A 435 -24.14 -19.63 10.33
CA GLU A 435 -23.21 -20.27 9.41
C GLU A 435 -21.83 -19.61 9.42
N MET A 436 -21.75 -18.28 9.58
CA MET A 436 -20.49 -17.54 9.67
C MET A 436 -19.77 -17.75 11.02
N ARG A 437 -20.50 -18.03 12.10
CA ARG A 437 -19.92 -18.32 13.41
C ARG A 437 -19.31 -19.72 13.51
N VAL A 438 -19.85 -20.67 12.73
CA VAL A 438 -19.42 -22.08 12.76
C VAL A 438 -18.22 -22.34 11.83
N LYS A 439 -17.98 -21.51 10.86
CA LYS A 439 -16.87 -21.61 9.89
C LYS A 439 -15.66 -20.78 10.33
#